data_80e84fdceedfeae822ca1f3d5a195069
#
_entry.id   80e84fdceedfeae822ca1f3d5a195069
#
_cell.length_a   1.000
_cell.length_b   1.000
_cell.length_c   1.000
_cell.angle_alpha   90.00
_cell.angle_beta   90.00
_cell.angle_gamma   90.00
#
_symmetry.space_group_name_H-M   'P 1'
#
loop_
_entity.id
_entity.type
_entity.pdbx_description
1 polymer ?
#
loop_
_entity_poly.entity_id
_entity_poly.type
_entity_poly.pdbx_seq_one_letter_code
_entity_poly.pdbx_strand_id
1 'polypeptide(L)'
;MISAQNHNPKLIIRSDDMGAFHSVNEACLLTVQQGLTTSIEIMTVTPWFPEAVKMLAKESSVDVGIHLTLTSEWENMKWRPLTLATSLTDSQGYFYPMLHPHEAYPGQALIENEWTLEDIEQEFRAQIELGLQAIPRISHLSGHMGCMSFDDRVLEVATRLAQEYHLTFIDGDKMKDKYNIEYVGYSGSNKTAEDKVNSFIATLSQLEKGKNYIFVDHPALNNKEIETIGHIGYEWVPQDRQGVTDLLTNPRVKEAIDYHQIDLVSYVEVTKSLPR
;
A
#
# COMPACT_ATOMS: atom_id res chain seq x y z
N MET A 1 17.19 -12.50 31.76
CA MET A 1 15.83 -11.97 31.53
C MET A 1 15.99 -10.47 31.26
N ILE A 2 15.99 -10.10 29.98
CA ILE A 2 15.96 -8.68 29.56
C ILE A 2 14.56 -8.20 29.89
N SER A 3 14.43 -7.20 30.75
CA SER A 3 13.15 -6.60 31.09
C SER A 3 12.48 -6.17 29.77
N ALA A 4 11.29 -6.67 29.50
CA ALA A 4 10.43 -6.10 28.49
C ALA A 4 10.24 -4.62 28.89
N GLN A 5 10.96 -3.73 28.24
CA GLN A 5 10.78 -2.31 28.44
C GLN A 5 9.34 -2.00 28.05
N ASN A 6 8.66 -1.29 28.92
CA ASN A 6 7.23 -0.95 28.83
C ASN A 6 7.05 0.16 27.77
N HIS A 7 7.43 -0.14 26.50
CA HIS A 7 7.30 0.78 25.39
C HIS A 7 5.85 0.86 24.91
N ASN A 8 5.44 2.02 24.48
CA ASN A 8 4.14 2.23 23.86
C ASN A 8 3.93 1.29 22.67
N PRO A 9 2.68 0.97 22.32
CA PRO A 9 2.40 0.34 21.03
C PRO A 9 2.90 1.24 19.90
N LYS A 10 3.52 0.66 18.85
CA LYS A 10 3.92 1.39 17.66
C LYS A 10 2.97 1.08 16.52
N LEU A 11 2.58 2.09 15.76
CA LEU A 11 1.65 1.95 14.65
C LEU A 11 2.19 2.65 13.40
N ILE A 12 2.33 1.87 12.33
CA ILE A 12 2.54 2.37 10.97
C ILE A 12 1.15 2.58 10.37
N ILE A 13 0.88 3.77 9.83
CA ILE A 13 -0.32 4.05 9.02
C ILE A 13 0.13 4.23 7.58
N ARG A 14 -0.25 3.27 6.74
CA ARG A 14 0.14 3.17 5.34
C ARG A 14 -1.01 3.54 4.42
N SER A 15 -0.76 4.48 3.52
CA SER A 15 -1.68 4.90 2.46
C SER A 15 -1.19 4.36 1.12
N ASP A 16 -1.97 3.47 0.49
CA ASP A 16 -1.60 2.78 -0.73
C ASP A 16 -2.07 3.51 -2.00
N ASP A 17 -1.57 3.09 -3.15
CA ASP A 17 -1.95 3.46 -4.53
C ASP A 17 -1.57 4.89 -4.95
N MET A 18 -0.67 5.61 -4.26
CA MET A 18 -0.24 6.93 -4.74
C MET A 18 0.40 6.82 -6.15
N GLY A 19 -0.02 7.67 -7.06
CA GLY A 19 0.34 7.61 -8.47
C GLY A 19 -0.79 7.12 -9.37
N ALA A 20 -1.76 6.37 -8.85
CA ALA A 20 -2.86 5.81 -9.65
C ALA A 20 -3.76 6.91 -10.23
N PHE A 21 -4.19 7.88 -9.41
CA PHE A 21 -5.10 8.96 -9.77
C PHE A 21 -4.67 10.27 -9.11
N HIS A 22 -5.06 11.40 -9.71
CA HIS A 22 -4.85 12.71 -9.10
C HIS A 22 -5.53 12.83 -7.72
N SER A 23 -6.76 12.36 -7.62
CA SER A 23 -7.54 12.35 -6.38
C SER A 23 -6.90 11.48 -5.26
N VAL A 24 -6.20 10.41 -5.62
CA VAL A 24 -5.41 9.60 -4.68
C VAL A 24 -4.16 10.35 -4.25
N ASN A 25 -3.44 10.98 -5.18
CA ASN A 25 -2.25 11.77 -4.87
C ASN A 25 -2.57 12.90 -3.88
N GLU A 26 -3.66 13.64 -4.12
CA GLU A 26 -4.10 14.71 -3.22
C GLU A 26 -4.49 14.17 -1.84
N ALA A 27 -5.24 13.06 -1.79
CA ALA A 27 -5.66 12.44 -0.53
C ALA A 27 -4.46 11.91 0.27
N CYS A 28 -3.54 11.19 -0.35
CA CYS A 28 -2.32 10.72 0.30
C CYS A 28 -1.53 11.88 0.91
N LEU A 29 -1.33 12.96 0.15
CA LEU A 29 -0.63 14.15 0.66
C LEU A 29 -1.39 14.83 1.81
N LEU A 30 -2.71 14.93 1.70
CA LEU A 30 -3.57 15.50 2.74
C LEU A 30 -3.47 14.69 4.05
N THR A 31 -3.51 13.36 3.95
CA THR A 31 -3.44 12.47 5.13
C THR A 31 -2.05 12.46 5.78
N VAL A 32 -0.99 12.81 5.06
CA VAL A 32 0.33 13.09 5.63
C VAL A 32 0.36 14.44 6.34
N GLN A 33 -0.05 15.51 5.66
CA GLN A 33 0.13 16.88 6.13
C GLN A 33 -0.82 17.27 7.27
N GLN A 34 -2.03 16.73 7.27
CA GLN A 34 -3.08 17.09 8.22
C GLN A 34 -3.60 15.89 9.02
N GLY A 35 -3.12 14.69 8.69
CA GLY A 35 -3.60 13.44 9.23
C GLY A 35 -2.54 12.60 9.92
N LEU A 36 -2.66 11.29 9.74
CA LEU A 36 -1.96 10.28 10.52
C LEU A 36 -1.04 9.38 9.67
N THR A 37 -1.00 9.55 8.34
CA THR A 37 -0.21 8.70 7.44
C THR A 37 1.28 8.87 7.71
N THR A 38 1.96 7.75 7.95
CA THR A 38 3.40 7.69 8.20
C THR A 38 4.18 7.02 7.07
N SER A 39 3.50 6.29 6.19
CA SER A 39 4.08 5.66 4.99
C SER A 39 3.13 5.79 3.79
N ILE A 40 3.72 5.98 2.61
CA ILE A 40 3.01 6.01 1.32
C ILE A 40 3.60 4.95 0.41
N GLU A 41 2.72 4.20 -0.28
CA GLU A 41 3.10 3.24 -1.30
C GLU A 41 2.85 3.82 -2.70
N ILE A 42 3.92 3.99 -3.50
CA ILE A 42 3.85 4.63 -4.80
C ILE A 42 3.87 3.63 -5.95
N MET A 43 2.94 3.77 -6.89
CA MET A 43 2.81 2.92 -8.07
C MET A 43 3.52 3.56 -9.27
N THR A 44 4.63 3.00 -9.69
CA THR A 44 5.48 3.58 -10.74
C THR A 44 4.93 3.42 -12.17
N VAL A 45 4.07 2.42 -12.40
CA VAL A 45 3.46 2.11 -13.71
C VAL A 45 2.26 2.98 -14.06
N THR A 46 1.80 3.79 -13.12
CA THR A 46 0.52 4.48 -13.22
C THR A 46 0.65 5.89 -13.79
N PRO A 47 -0.42 6.43 -14.42
CA PRO A 47 -0.32 7.67 -15.21
C PRO A 47 -0.03 8.93 -14.37
N TRP A 48 -0.38 8.94 -13.09
CA TRP A 48 -0.17 10.08 -12.19
C TRP A 48 1.11 9.97 -11.33
N PHE A 49 1.95 8.95 -11.57
CA PHE A 49 3.25 8.80 -10.92
C PHE A 49 4.14 10.07 -11.01
N PRO A 50 4.27 10.76 -12.19
CA PRO A 50 5.10 11.96 -12.26
C PRO A 50 4.62 13.11 -11.36
N GLU A 51 3.32 13.21 -11.12
CA GLU A 51 2.77 14.18 -10.17
C GLU A 51 3.09 13.79 -8.73
N ALA A 52 2.87 12.52 -8.37
CA ALA A 52 3.21 11.98 -7.05
C ALA A 52 4.68 12.25 -6.69
N VAL A 53 5.60 12.04 -7.63
CA VAL A 53 7.04 12.39 -7.45
C VAL A 53 7.24 13.85 -7.12
N LYS A 54 6.56 14.78 -7.82
CA LYS A 54 6.66 16.23 -7.56
C LYS A 54 6.09 16.63 -6.19
N MET A 55 5.02 15.96 -5.76
CA MET A 55 4.42 16.18 -4.44
C MET A 55 5.36 15.69 -3.34
N LEU A 56 5.86 14.45 -3.47
CA LEU A 56 6.76 13.84 -2.49
C LEU A 56 8.16 14.51 -2.43
N ALA A 57 8.59 15.18 -3.49
CA ALA A 57 9.80 15.99 -3.47
C ALA A 57 9.71 17.20 -2.50
N LYS A 58 8.48 17.65 -2.21
CA LYS A 58 8.20 18.76 -1.27
C LYS A 58 7.80 18.27 0.11
N GLU A 59 7.54 16.97 0.25
CA GLU A 59 7.11 16.34 1.49
C GLU A 59 8.10 15.24 1.90
N SER A 60 9.01 15.60 2.80
CA SER A 60 10.09 14.71 3.22
C SER A 60 9.83 13.99 4.56
N SER A 61 8.74 14.30 5.23
CA SER A 61 8.43 13.77 6.57
C SER A 61 7.85 12.36 6.53
N VAL A 62 7.33 11.91 5.39
CA VAL A 62 6.70 10.61 5.21
C VAL A 62 7.68 9.59 4.64
N ASP A 63 7.61 8.36 5.11
CA ASP A 63 8.32 7.23 4.50
C ASP A 63 7.66 6.82 3.16
N VAL A 64 8.44 6.31 2.23
CA VAL A 64 7.94 5.95 0.89
C VAL A 64 8.41 4.55 0.52
N GLY A 65 7.46 3.71 0.12
CA GLY A 65 7.69 2.41 -0.49
C GLY A 65 7.29 2.37 -1.96
N ILE A 66 7.81 1.39 -2.70
CA ILE A 66 7.33 1.06 -4.05
C ILE A 66 6.23 0.02 -3.91
N HIS A 67 5.06 0.35 -4.45
CA HIS A 67 3.93 -0.57 -4.58
C HIS A 67 4.04 -1.32 -5.89
N LEU A 68 4.79 -2.45 -5.89
CA LEU A 68 4.98 -3.30 -7.08
C LEU A 68 3.62 -3.74 -7.62
N THR A 69 3.44 -3.66 -8.93
CA THR A 69 2.14 -3.78 -9.56
C THR A 69 2.21 -4.69 -10.78
N LEU A 70 1.36 -5.73 -10.83
CA LEU A 70 1.20 -6.64 -11.95
C LEU A 70 -0.26 -6.70 -12.46
N THR A 71 -1.13 -5.83 -11.95
CA THR A 71 -2.55 -5.80 -12.27
C THR A 71 -3.02 -4.40 -12.59
N SER A 72 -4.11 -4.26 -13.34
CA SER A 72 -4.72 -2.99 -13.70
C SER A 72 -6.22 -3.04 -13.40
N GLU A 73 -6.53 -3.05 -12.14
CA GLU A 73 -7.77 -3.38 -11.44
C GLU A 73 -9.06 -2.78 -12.06
N TRP A 74 -9.01 -1.52 -12.52
CA TRP A 74 -10.20 -0.73 -12.82
C TRP A 74 -10.75 -0.96 -14.23
N GLU A 75 -12.07 -0.81 -14.44
CA GLU A 75 -12.68 -0.97 -15.77
C GLU A 75 -12.34 0.18 -16.71
N ASN A 76 -12.39 1.42 -16.23
CA ASN A 76 -12.26 2.63 -17.04
C ASN A 76 -10.84 3.20 -17.11
N MET A 77 -9.90 2.67 -16.33
CA MET A 77 -8.53 3.12 -16.30
C MET A 77 -7.60 1.90 -16.29
N LYS A 78 -6.70 1.85 -17.25
CA LYS A 78 -5.74 0.75 -17.42
C LYS A 78 -4.33 1.30 -17.59
N TRP A 79 -3.36 0.54 -17.09
CA TRP A 79 -1.95 0.81 -17.29
C TRP A 79 -1.21 -0.41 -17.82
N ARG A 80 -0.02 -0.17 -18.32
CA ARG A 80 0.82 -1.15 -18.99
C ARG A 80 2.08 -1.41 -18.19
N PRO A 81 2.76 -2.55 -18.42
CA PRO A 81 4.11 -2.75 -17.90
C PRO A 81 5.06 -1.63 -18.38
N LEU A 82 6.10 -1.37 -17.60
CA LEU A 82 7.25 -0.56 -18.02
C LEU A 82 8.13 -1.30 -19.03
N THR A 83 8.02 -2.62 -19.08
CA THR A 83 8.80 -3.52 -19.93
C THR A 83 7.97 -4.12 -21.06
N LEU A 84 8.58 -4.97 -21.88
CA LEU A 84 7.89 -5.76 -22.89
C LEU A 84 7.33 -7.09 -22.33
N ALA A 85 6.89 -7.11 -21.10
CA ALA A 85 6.38 -8.28 -20.37
C ALA A 85 5.01 -8.74 -20.93
N THR A 86 5.01 -9.36 -22.11
CA THR A 86 3.77 -9.76 -22.81
C THR A 86 3.01 -10.86 -22.10
N SER A 87 3.68 -11.68 -21.29
CA SER A 87 3.03 -12.72 -20.51
C SER A 87 2.19 -12.17 -19.33
N LEU A 88 2.39 -10.90 -18.97
CA LEU A 88 1.67 -10.22 -17.88
C LEU A 88 0.47 -9.40 -18.37
N THR A 89 0.17 -9.44 -19.68
CA THR A 89 -0.81 -8.53 -20.28
C THR A 89 -1.88 -9.26 -21.06
N ASP A 90 -3.01 -8.58 -21.19
CA ASP A 90 -4.07 -8.97 -22.12
C ASP A 90 -3.68 -8.74 -23.59
N SER A 91 -4.57 -9.09 -24.53
CA SER A 91 -4.35 -8.91 -25.96
C SER A 91 -4.19 -7.44 -26.42
N GLN A 92 -4.53 -6.47 -25.57
CA GLN A 92 -4.38 -5.04 -25.82
C GLN A 92 -3.08 -4.49 -25.19
N GLY A 93 -2.34 -5.32 -24.47
CA GLY A 93 -1.08 -4.96 -23.79
C GLY A 93 -1.28 -4.22 -22.46
N TYR A 94 -2.45 -4.31 -21.83
CA TYR A 94 -2.68 -3.85 -20.48
C TYR A 94 -2.46 -5.00 -19.49
N PHE A 95 -2.01 -4.72 -18.28
CA PHE A 95 -2.05 -5.70 -17.22
C PHE A 95 -3.47 -6.26 -17.04
N TYR A 96 -3.57 -7.53 -16.71
CA TYR A 96 -4.85 -8.12 -16.34
C TYR A 96 -5.49 -7.38 -15.17
N PRO A 97 -6.84 -7.27 -15.10
CA PRO A 97 -7.49 -6.53 -14.02
C PRO A 97 -7.34 -7.20 -12.65
N MET A 98 -7.32 -8.52 -12.62
CA MET A 98 -7.31 -9.29 -11.38
C MET A 98 -6.03 -10.12 -11.24
N LEU A 99 -5.62 -10.37 -10.00
CA LEU A 99 -4.56 -11.32 -9.71
C LEU A 99 -5.11 -12.74 -9.65
N HIS A 100 -6.20 -12.91 -8.91
CA HIS A 100 -6.90 -14.18 -8.71
C HIS A 100 -8.21 -14.24 -9.50
N PRO A 101 -8.71 -15.47 -9.84
CA PRO A 101 -9.98 -15.64 -10.53
C PRO A 101 -11.13 -14.91 -9.85
N HIS A 102 -11.94 -14.24 -10.65
CA HIS A 102 -13.09 -13.49 -10.19
C HIS A 102 -14.30 -13.80 -11.07
N GLU A 103 -15.46 -14.13 -10.47
CA GLU A 103 -16.66 -14.57 -11.22
C GLU A 103 -17.12 -13.56 -12.27
N ALA A 104 -16.99 -12.26 -11.99
CA ALA A 104 -17.37 -11.21 -12.94
C ALA A 104 -16.36 -11.01 -14.08
N TYR A 105 -15.14 -11.54 -13.95
CA TYR A 105 -14.03 -11.36 -14.90
C TYR A 105 -13.38 -12.69 -15.27
N PRO A 106 -14.13 -13.66 -15.84
CA PRO A 106 -13.62 -15.00 -16.13
C PRO A 106 -12.46 -14.94 -17.14
N GLY A 107 -11.35 -15.60 -16.84
CA GLY A 107 -10.15 -15.63 -17.69
C GLY A 107 -9.33 -14.33 -17.69
N GLN A 108 -9.68 -13.35 -16.84
CA GLN A 108 -9.02 -12.06 -16.77
C GLN A 108 -8.15 -11.90 -15.52
N ALA A 109 -7.82 -12.97 -14.82
CA ALA A 109 -6.83 -12.93 -13.75
C ALA A 109 -5.44 -13.33 -14.26
N LEU A 110 -4.40 -12.72 -13.73
CA LEU A 110 -3.01 -13.03 -14.10
C LEU A 110 -2.74 -14.53 -13.94
N ILE A 111 -3.15 -15.13 -12.81
CA ILE A 111 -2.88 -16.56 -12.52
C ILE A 111 -3.69 -17.53 -13.40
N GLU A 112 -4.70 -17.08 -14.12
CA GLU A 112 -5.44 -17.90 -15.10
C GLU A 112 -4.73 -17.96 -16.46
N ASN A 113 -3.66 -17.18 -16.65
CA ASN A 113 -2.96 -17.01 -17.93
C ASN A 113 -1.51 -17.51 -17.83
N GLU A 114 -0.85 -17.67 -18.97
CA GLU A 114 0.52 -18.16 -19.06
C GLU A 114 1.54 -17.05 -18.75
N TRP A 115 1.71 -16.71 -17.46
CA TRP A 115 2.75 -15.77 -17.03
C TRP A 115 4.11 -16.45 -16.90
N THR A 116 5.18 -15.67 -17.05
CA THR A 116 6.55 -16.14 -16.87
C THR A 116 7.25 -15.41 -15.72
N LEU A 117 8.09 -16.15 -15.00
CA LEU A 117 8.86 -15.58 -13.90
C LEU A 117 9.88 -14.55 -14.39
N GLU A 118 10.39 -14.72 -15.61
CA GLU A 118 11.31 -13.78 -16.25
C GLU A 118 10.67 -12.42 -16.49
N ASP A 119 9.45 -12.38 -17.03
CA ASP A 119 8.71 -11.14 -17.25
C ASP A 119 8.40 -10.45 -15.91
N ILE A 120 8.01 -11.21 -14.88
CA ILE A 120 7.77 -10.66 -13.53
C ILE A 120 9.04 -10.03 -12.96
N GLU A 121 10.18 -10.73 -13.03
CA GLU A 121 11.44 -10.20 -12.52
C GLU A 121 11.87 -8.93 -13.25
N GLN A 122 11.80 -8.92 -14.59
CA GLN A 122 12.15 -7.76 -15.40
C GLN A 122 11.25 -6.57 -15.07
N GLU A 123 9.96 -6.81 -14.92
CA GLU A 123 8.98 -5.77 -14.60
C GLU A 123 9.18 -5.21 -13.19
N PHE A 124 9.33 -6.06 -12.18
CA PHE A 124 9.62 -5.60 -10.82
C PHE A 124 10.91 -4.79 -10.75
N ARG A 125 11.96 -5.24 -11.45
CA ARG A 125 13.23 -4.51 -11.53
C ARG A 125 13.05 -3.14 -12.15
N ALA A 126 12.33 -3.03 -13.27
CA ALA A 126 12.07 -1.76 -13.93
C ALA A 126 11.27 -0.80 -13.03
N GLN A 127 10.27 -1.32 -12.30
CA GLN A 127 9.49 -0.53 -11.36
C GLN A 127 10.36 -0.01 -10.20
N ILE A 128 11.23 -0.85 -9.65
CA ILE A 128 12.16 -0.49 -8.57
C ILE A 128 13.14 0.59 -9.04
N GLU A 129 13.76 0.37 -10.18
CA GLU A 129 14.77 1.30 -10.73
C GLU A 129 14.16 2.67 -11.04
N LEU A 130 12.97 2.71 -11.66
CA LEU A 130 12.26 3.96 -11.93
C LEU A 130 11.89 4.68 -10.63
N GLY A 131 11.40 3.94 -9.63
CA GLY A 131 11.05 4.50 -8.33
C GLY A 131 12.26 5.10 -7.62
N LEU A 132 13.36 4.37 -7.52
CA LEU A 132 14.61 4.82 -6.89
C LEU A 132 15.25 5.99 -7.62
N GLN A 133 15.19 6.01 -8.96
CA GLN A 133 15.66 7.14 -9.75
C GLN A 133 14.87 8.43 -9.47
N ALA A 134 13.55 8.29 -9.32
CA ALA A 134 12.66 9.43 -9.10
C ALA A 134 12.64 9.89 -7.62
N ILE A 135 12.73 8.94 -6.68
CA ILE A 135 12.65 9.19 -5.23
C ILE A 135 13.75 8.39 -4.51
N PRO A 136 14.98 8.91 -4.42
CA PRO A 136 16.12 8.15 -3.84
C PRO A 136 15.97 7.72 -2.38
N ARG A 137 14.99 8.26 -1.65
CA ARG A 137 14.72 7.93 -0.24
C ARG A 137 13.75 6.77 -0.04
N ILE A 138 13.31 6.10 -1.10
CA ILE A 138 12.48 4.89 -0.99
C ILE A 138 13.18 3.88 -0.07
N SER A 139 12.42 3.29 0.85
CA SER A 139 12.94 2.46 1.93
C SER A 139 12.50 1.00 1.84
N HIS A 140 11.40 0.70 1.16
CA HIS A 140 10.80 -0.63 1.15
C HIS A 140 9.98 -0.93 -0.11
N LEU A 141 9.62 -2.22 -0.24
CA LEU A 141 8.73 -2.75 -1.28
C LEU A 141 7.45 -3.30 -0.63
N SER A 142 6.32 -3.04 -1.25
CA SER A 142 5.03 -3.67 -1.00
C SER A 142 4.40 -4.11 -2.32
N GLY A 143 3.29 -4.84 -2.30
CA GLY A 143 2.67 -5.38 -3.53
C GLY A 143 1.19 -5.04 -3.65
N HIS A 144 0.82 -4.41 -4.76
CA HIS A 144 -0.56 -4.16 -5.15
C HIS A 144 -1.31 -5.49 -5.35
N MET A 145 -2.49 -5.62 -4.72
CA MET A 145 -3.32 -6.83 -4.77
C MET A 145 -2.56 -8.14 -4.41
N GLY A 146 -1.49 -8.05 -3.60
CA GLY A 146 -0.71 -9.23 -3.18
C GLY A 146 0.19 -9.82 -4.27
N CYS A 147 0.52 -9.07 -5.32
CA CYS A 147 1.24 -9.56 -6.50
C CYS A 147 2.67 -10.07 -6.24
N MET A 148 3.22 -9.84 -5.05
CA MET A 148 4.57 -10.32 -4.70
C MET A 148 4.60 -11.73 -4.11
N SER A 149 3.47 -12.30 -3.71
CA SER A 149 3.42 -13.54 -2.91
C SER A 149 2.37 -14.54 -3.35
N PHE A 150 1.79 -14.40 -4.53
CA PHE A 150 0.81 -15.35 -5.06
C PHE A 150 1.42 -16.71 -5.48
N ASP A 151 2.75 -16.76 -5.66
CA ASP A 151 3.52 -17.96 -5.97
C ASP A 151 4.89 -17.86 -5.25
N ASP A 152 5.37 -18.97 -4.69
CA ASP A 152 6.64 -18.99 -3.92
C ASP A 152 7.84 -18.51 -4.74
N ARG A 153 7.88 -18.78 -6.04
CA ARG A 153 8.94 -18.33 -6.96
C ARG A 153 8.92 -16.81 -7.13
N VAL A 154 7.73 -16.21 -7.19
CA VAL A 154 7.56 -14.75 -7.26
C VAL A 154 8.01 -14.11 -5.94
N LEU A 155 7.68 -14.73 -4.82
CA LEU A 155 8.11 -14.29 -3.50
C LEU A 155 9.65 -14.34 -3.36
N GLU A 156 10.30 -15.37 -3.89
CA GLU A 156 11.76 -15.47 -3.94
C GLU A 156 12.38 -14.34 -4.79
N VAL A 157 11.82 -14.06 -5.96
CA VAL A 157 12.24 -12.94 -6.83
C VAL A 157 12.10 -11.62 -6.09
N ALA A 158 10.93 -11.30 -5.52
CA ALA A 158 10.71 -10.05 -4.80
C ALA A 158 11.67 -9.90 -3.59
N THR A 159 11.90 -10.99 -2.86
CA THR A 159 12.85 -11.00 -1.73
C THR A 159 14.29 -10.73 -2.18
N ARG A 160 14.72 -11.35 -3.27
CA ARG A 160 16.07 -11.17 -3.84
C ARG A 160 16.27 -9.75 -4.37
N LEU A 161 15.28 -9.20 -5.09
CA LEU A 161 15.33 -7.83 -5.57
C LEU A 161 15.38 -6.82 -4.42
N ALA A 162 14.59 -7.02 -3.36
CA ALA A 162 14.67 -6.16 -2.18
C ALA A 162 16.07 -6.16 -1.56
N GLN A 163 16.72 -7.32 -1.48
CA GLN A 163 18.10 -7.43 -0.99
C GLN A 163 19.11 -6.73 -1.92
N GLU A 164 18.98 -6.94 -3.23
CA GLU A 164 19.85 -6.34 -4.25
C GLU A 164 19.83 -4.81 -4.20
N TYR A 165 18.63 -4.23 -4.04
CA TYR A 165 18.45 -2.77 -3.96
C TYR A 165 18.49 -2.21 -2.52
N HIS A 166 18.83 -3.04 -1.53
CA HIS A 166 18.91 -2.66 -0.11
C HIS A 166 17.60 -2.08 0.45
N LEU A 167 16.47 -2.58 -0.02
CA LEU A 167 15.13 -2.20 0.41
C LEU A 167 14.60 -3.19 1.45
N THR A 168 13.77 -2.71 2.36
CA THR A 168 13.00 -3.57 3.25
C THR A 168 11.89 -4.24 2.44
N PHE A 169 11.80 -5.57 2.54
CA PHE A 169 10.70 -6.30 1.92
C PHE A 169 9.57 -6.48 2.92
N ILE A 170 8.39 -6.05 2.52
CA ILE A 170 7.20 -6.04 3.37
C ILE A 170 6.14 -6.93 2.74
N ASP A 171 6.06 -8.14 3.24
CA ASP A 171 5.04 -9.11 2.86
C ASP A 171 4.43 -9.75 4.11
N GLY A 172 3.11 -9.80 4.15
CA GLY A 172 2.21 -10.38 5.11
C GLY A 172 2.82 -11.10 6.32
N ASP A 173 2.83 -12.41 6.28
CA ASP A 173 3.28 -13.25 7.40
C ASP A 173 4.76 -13.07 7.77
N LYS A 174 5.63 -12.79 6.79
CA LYS A 174 7.06 -12.58 7.06
C LYS A 174 7.37 -11.31 7.84
N MET A 175 6.48 -10.32 7.80
CA MET A 175 6.63 -9.11 8.62
C MET A 175 6.50 -9.41 10.11
N LYS A 176 5.56 -10.29 10.47
CA LYS A 176 5.37 -10.71 11.86
C LYS A 176 6.61 -11.38 12.41
N ASP A 177 7.17 -12.33 11.65
CA ASP A 177 8.31 -13.12 12.09
C ASP A 177 9.62 -12.29 12.14
N LYS A 178 9.83 -11.46 11.13
CA LYS A 178 11.10 -10.72 10.96
C LYS A 178 11.13 -9.39 11.74
N TYR A 179 10.02 -8.66 11.76
CA TYR A 179 9.96 -7.30 12.29
C TYR A 179 9.02 -7.14 13.48
N ASN A 180 8.36 -8.23 13.92
CA ASN A 180 7.34 -8.23 14.96
C ASN A 180 6.24 -7.18 14.68
N ILE A 181 5.79 -7.11 13.42
CA ILE A 181 4.74 -6.21 12.97
C ILE A 181 3.48 -7.04 12.69
N GLU A 182 2.37 -6.67 13.30
CA GLU A 182 1.06 -7.31 13.11
C GLU A 182 0.13 -6.38 12.31
N TYR A 183 -0.57 -6.94 11.30
CA TYR A 183 -1.62 -6.20 10.60
C TYR A 183 -2.82 -5.99 11.52
N VAL A 184 -3.35 -4.77 11.50
CA VAL A 184 -4.62 -4.43 12.14
C VAL A 184 -5.56 -3.80 11.14
N GLY A 185 -6.85 -4.06 11.30
CA GLY A 185 -7.91 -3.54 10.45
C GLY A 185 -9.01 -2.87 11.28
N TYR A 186 -10.21 -2.89 10.75
CA TYR A 186 -11.39 -2.37 11.44
C TYR A 186 -11.98 -3.42 12.39
N SER A 187 -12.19 -3.06 13.65
CA SER A 187 -12.82 -3.96 14.65
C SER A 187 -14.36 -4.02 14.54
N GLY A 188 -14.94 -3.51 13.46
CA GLY A 188 -16.39 -3.48 13.22
C GLY A 188 -16.74 -3.13 11.80
N SER A 189 -17.91 -2.52 11.59
CA SER A 189 -18.33 -2.02 10.27
C SER A 189 -17.35 -0.98 9.73
N ASN A 190 -17.11 -0.99 8.43
CA ASN A 190 -16.31 -0.02 7.70
C ASN A 190 -17.03 0.54 6.45
N LYS A 191 -18.36 0.44 6.43
CA LYS A 191 -19.19 0.76 5.25
C LYS A 191 -19.33 2.26 5.00
N THR A 192 -19.25 3.07 6.05
CA THR A 192 -19.33 4.53 5.98
C THR A 192 -18.11 5.18 6.61
N ALA A 193 -17.85 6.45 6.34
CA ALA A 193 -16.78 7.20 6.99
C ALA A 193 -16.89 7.15 8.52
N GLU A 194 -18.08 7.30 9.07
CA GLU A 194 -18.32 7.23 10.52
C GLU A 194 -18.11 5.82 11.07
N ASP A 195 -18.50 4.76 10.33
CA ASP A 195 -18.20 3.38 10.68
C ASP A 195 -16.69 3.15 10.74
N LYS A 196 -15.95 3.60 9.71
CA LYS A 196 -14.48 3.49 9.66
C LYS A 196 -13.83 4.14 10.89
N VAL A 197 -14.23 5.36 11.22
CA VAL A 197 -13.73 6.11 12.39
C VAL A 197 -14.00 5.35 13.69
N ASN A 198 -15.24 4.93 13.93
CA ASN A 198 -15.61 4.25 15.16
C ASN A 198 -14.92 2.87 15.29
N SER A 199 -14.89 2.10 14.20
CA SER A 199 -14.24 0.78 14.15
C SER A 199 -12.74 0.89 14.36
N PHE A 200 -12.09 1.90 13.78
CA PHE A 200 -10.66 2.08 13.94
C PHE A 200 -10.29 2.56 15.36
N ILE A 201 -11.07 3.46 15.97
CA ILE A 201 -10.90 3.83 17.37
C ILE A 201 -11.02 2.60 18.27
N ALA A 202 -11.97 1.69 18.00
CA ALA A 202 -12.08 0.43 18.71
C ALA A 202 -10.83 -0.46 18.52
N THR A 203 -10.25 -0.52 17.32
CA THR A 203 -8.98 -1.21 17.07
C THR A 203 -7.84 -0.60 17.89
N LEU A 204 -7.69 0.73 17.90
CA LEU A 204 -6.64 1.42 18.66
C LEU A 204 -6.66 1.07 20.14
N SER A 205 -7.85 0.88 20.72
CA SER A 205 -8.02 0.51 22.13
C SER A 205 -7.53 -0.90 22.50
N GLN A 206 -7.26 -1.75 21.49
CA GLN A 206 -6.82 -3.14 21.64
C GLN A 206 -5.32 -3.31 21.43
N LEU A 207 -4.60 -2.27 21.04
CA LEU A 207 -3.16 -2.36 20.79
C LEU A 207 -2.38 -2.56 22.09
N GLU A 208 -1.48 -3.53 22.07
CA GLU A 208 -0.70 -3.93 23.24
C GLU A 208 0.66 -3.24 23.29
N LYS A 209 1.08 -2.87 24.49
CA LYS A 209 2.41 -2.28 24.72
C LYS A 209 3.53 -3.22 24.29
N GLY A 210 4.58 -2.64 23.69
CA GLY A 210 5.77 -3.37 23.24
C GLY A 210 5.60 -4.12 21.92
N LYS A 211 4.44 -3.96 21.24
CA LYS A 211 4.21 -4.53 19.92
C LYS A 211 4.23 -3.44 18.83
N ASN A 212 4.51 -3.87 17.60
CA ASN A 212 4.43 -3.03 16.41
C ASN A 212 3.24 -3.47 15.57
N TYR A 213 2.52 -2.50 15.04
CA TYR A 213 1.33 -2.71 14.23
C TYR A 213 1.40 -1.95 12.92
N ILE A 214 0.63 -2.40 11.93
CA ILE A 214 0.40 -1.69 10.69
C ILE A 214 -1.08 -1.70 10.33
N PHE A 215 -1.58 -0.51 10.01
CA PHE A 215 -2.88 -0.31 9.36
C PHE A 215 -2.64 0.12 7.91
N VAL A 216 -3.32 -0.52 6.97
CA VAL A 216 -3.21 -0.27 5.52
C VAL A 216 -4.57 0.06 4.97
N ASP A 217 -4.68 1.18 4.26
CA ASP A 217 -5.91 1.52 3.53
C ASP A 217 -5.61 2.49 2.36
N HIS A 218 -6.64 2.83 1.57
CA HIS A 218 -6.54 3.45 0.26
C HIS A 218 -7.29 4.78 0.22
N PRO A 219 -6.70 5.91 0.62
CA PRO A 219 -7.38 7.20 0.60
C PRO A 219 -7.56 7.73 -0.83
N ALA A 220 -8.70 8.38 -1.09
CA ALA A 220 -8.90 9.24 -2.24
C ALA A 220 -9.90 10.36 -1.91
N LEU A 221 -9.85 11.47 -2.65
CA LEU A 221 -10.88 12.52 -2.59
C LEU A 221 -12.04 12.14 -3.50
N ASN A 222 -13.26 12.19 -3.00
CA ASN A 222 -14.46 11.96 -3.80
C ASN A 222 -14.71 13.15 -4.73
N ASN A 223 -14.31 13.03 -5.97
CA ASN A 223 -14.44 14.05 -7.02
C ASN A 223 -14.81 13.39 -8.36
N LYS A 224 -14.94 14.19 -9.42
CA LYS A 224 -15.35 13.72 -10.74
C LYS A 224 -14.40 12.70 -11.37
N GLU A 225 -13.13 12.70 -11.01
CA GLU A 225 -12.18 11.69 -11.49
C GLU A 225 -12.48 10.32 -10.85
N ILE A 226 -12.52 10.24 -9.51
CA ILE A 226 -12.69 8.97 -8.80
C ILE A 226 -14.11 8.40 -8.96
N GLU A 227 -15.13 9.22 -9.25
CA GLU A 227 -16.48 8.76 -9.59
C GLU A 227 -16.53 7.89 -10.86
N THR A 228 -15.50 7.93 -11.71
CA THR A 228 -15.38 7.08 -12.90
C THR A 228 -14.68 5.75 -12.63
N ILE A 229 -14.17 5.54 -11.43
CA ILE A 229 -13.35 4.41 -11.04
C ILE A 229 -14.19 3.37 -10.31
N GLY A 230 -14.04 2.12 -10.71
CA GLY A 230 -14.73 0.98 -10.12
C GLY A 230 -14.59 -0.27 -10.98
N HIS A 231 -15.06 -1.36 -10.43
CA HIS A 231 -15.25 -2.63 -11.11
C HIS A 231 -16.46 -3.35 -10.52
N ILE A 232 -16.96 -4.38 -11.19
CA ILE A 232 -18.09 -5.18 -10.69
C ILE A 232 -17.76 -5.73 -9.30
N GLY A 233 -18.62 -5.42 -8.33
CA GLY A 233 -18.43 -5.78 -6.91
C GLY A 233 -17.70 -4.74 -6.08
N TYR A 234 -17.21 -3.65 -6.70
CA TYR A 234 -16.64 -2.49 -5.99
C TYR A 234 -17.02 -1.18 -6.72
N GLU A 235 -18.31 -0.88 -6.78
CA GLU A 235 -18.86 0.30 -7.44
C GLU A 235 -18.87 1.55 -6.53
N TRP A 236 -18.65 1.37 -5.22
CA TRP A 236 -18.67 2.47 -4.22
C TRP A 236 -17.29 3.03 -3.88
N VAL A 237 -16.30 2.83 -4.76
CA VAL A 237 -14.92 3.32 -4.61
C VAL A 237 -14.84 4.77 -4.15
N PRO A 238 -15.61 5.74 -4.74
CA PRO A 238 -15.49 7.14 -4.35
C PRO A 238 -15.83 7.38 -2.87
N GLN A 239 -16.91 6.78 -2.39
CA GLN A 239 -17.37 6.92 -1.01
C GLN A 239 -16.46 6.18 -0.02
N ASP A 240 -16.02 5.00 -0.40
CA ASP A 240 -15.17 4.17 0.43
C ASP A 240 -13.80 4.81 0.65
N ARG A 241 -13.13 5.24 -0.44
CA ARG A 241 -11.81 5.87 -0.37
C ARG A 241 -11.84 7.27 0.25
N GLN A 242 -12.92 8.06 0.02
CA GLN A 242 -13.14 9.30 0.77
C GLN A 242 -13.28 9.02 2.26
N GLY A 243 -14.02 7.96 2.63
CA GLY A 243 -14.16 7.54 4.03
C GLY A 243 -12.82 7.22 4.71
N VAL A 244 -11.85 6.70 3.96
CA VAL A 244 -10.47 6.51 4.45
C VAL A 244 -9.77 7.86 4.65
N THR A 245 -9.92 8.78 3.72
CA THR A 245 -9.36 10.15 3.85
C THR A 245 -9.93 10.85 5.08
N ASP A 246 -11.26 10.76 5.28
CA ASP A 246 -11.95 11.30 6.44
C ASP A 246 -11.49 10.66 7.75
N LEU A 247 -11.31 9.33 7.77
CA LEU A 247 -10.75 8.59 8.90
C LEU A 247 -9.36 9.11 9.29
N LEU A 248 -8.44 9.15 8.30
CA LEU A 248 -7.03 9.47 8.55
C LEU A 248 -6.80 10.95 8.91
N THR A 249 -7.76 11.81 8.64
CA THR A 249 -7.72 13.24 9.02
C THR A 249 -8.64 13.58 10.22
N ASN A 250 -9.31 12.57 10.81
CA ASN A 250 -10.31 12.78 11.85
C ASN A 250 -9.68 13.14 13.21
N PRO A 251 -10.05 14.25 13.84
CA PRO A 251 -9.49 14.64 15.14
C PRO A 251 -9.79 13.62 16.25
N ARG A 252 -10.93 12.91 16.23
CA ARG A 252 -11.27 11.88 17.22
C ARG A 252 -10.30 10.70 17.15
N VAL A 253 -9.82 10.34 15.96
CA VAL A 253 -8.82 9.26 15.80
C VAL A 253 -7.48 9.70 16.38
N LYS A 254 -7.09 10.96 16.11
CA LYS A 254 -5.88 11.54 16.70
C LYS A 254 -5.95 11.58 18.24
N GLU A 255 -7.07 12.03 18.79
CA GLU A 255 -7.32 12.01 20.24
C GLU A 255 -7.23 10.59 20.81
N ALA A 256 -7.73 9.56 20.11
CA ALA A 256 -7.64 8.18 20.54
C ALA A 256 -6.18 7.65 20.52
N ILE A 257 -5.38 8.01 19.52
CA ILE A 257 -3.94 7.69 19.46
C ILE A 257 -3.22 8.31 20.67
N ASP A 258 -3.47 9.58 20.94
CA ASP A 258 -2.86 10.29 22.08
C ASP A 258 -3.31 9.67 23.41
N TYR A 259 -4.60 9.36 23.55
CA TYR A 259 -5.18 8.76 24.76
C TYR A 259 -4.59 7.38 25.07
N HIS A 260 -4.42 6.53 24.04
CA HIS A 260 -3.85 5.19 24.20
C HIS A 260 -2.31 5.19 24.16
N GLN A 261 -1.68 6.36 24.04
CA GLN A 261 -0.22 6.52 24.00
C GLN A 261 0.41 5.67 22.89
N ILE A 262 -0.14 5.74 21.68
CA ILE A 262 0.37 5.00 20.51
C ILE A 262 1.40 5.85 19.81
N ASP A 263 2.60 5.29 19.59
CA ASP A 263 3.66 5.96 18.83
C ASP A 263 3.44 5.72 17.33
N LEU A 264 3.12 6.78 16.57
CA LEU A 264 3.09 6.73 15.12
C LEU A 264 4.53 6.67 14.60
N VAL A 265 4.82 5.66 13.79
CA VAL A 265 6.18 5.37 13.29
C VAL A 265 6.16 5.01 11.81
N SER A 266 7.31 5.14 11.16
CA SER A 266 7.54 4.68 9.79
C SER A 266 8.14 3.27 9.76
N TYR A 267 8.18 2.64 8.57
CA TYR A 267 8.89 1.37 8.39
C TYR A 267 10.37 1.48 8.73
N VAL A 268 11.01 2.57 8.33
CA VAL A 268 12.44 2.82 8.60
C VAL A 268 12.71 2.81 10.10
N GLU A 269 11.84 3.40 10.92
CA GLU A 269 12.03 3.45 12.37
C GLU A 269 11.86 2.07 13.03
N VAL A 270 10.93 1.26 12.54
CA VAL A 270 10.71 -0.08 13.07
C VAL A 270 11.82 -1.04 12.61
N THR A 271 12.19 -1.01 11.33
CA THR A 271 13.13 -1.97 10.75
C THR A 271 14.59 -1.71 11.11
N LYS A 272 15.00 -0.44 11.34
CA LYS A 272 16.36 -0.09 11.80
C LYS A 272 16.62 -0.37 13.27
N SER A 273 15.58 -0.50 14.08
CA SER A 273 15.70 -0.73 15.52
C SER A 273 16.02 -2.20 15.88
N LEU A 274 16.04 -3.10 14.90
CA LEU A 274 16.34 -4.51 15.10
C LEU A 274 17.84 -4.77 14.86
N PRO A 275 18.50 -5.62 15.67
CA PRO A 275 19.87 -6.02 15.41
C PRO A 275 19.95 -6.73 14.05
N ARG A 276 20.88 -6.30 13.20
CA ARG A 276 21.18 -6.90 11.90
C ARG A 276 21.71 -8.31 12.06
#